data_4448beab9d7bb853771bf46c7052197d
#
_entry.id   4448beab9d7bb853771bf46c7052197d
#
_cell.length_a   1.000
_cell.length_b   1.000
_cell.length_c   1.000
_cell.angle_alpha   90.00
_cell.angle_beta   90.00
_cell.angle_gamma   90.00
#
_symmetry.space_group_name_H-M   'P 1'
#
loop_
_entity.id
_entity.type
_entity.pdbx_description
1 polymer ?
#
loop_
_entity_poly.entity_id
_entity_poly.type
_entity_poly.pdbx_seq_one_letter_code
_entity_poly.pdbx_strand_id
1 'polypeptide(L)'
;DNWYYLQAKTGAVMYGEQKIDGKWYYFDRQTGIMAVGIQTITMNSGSKKTVCYGADGAMCYGEQKIDGKWYLFDYKTGAMQTGMVKLSKKTVYYGADGAMRYGEQKINGKWYYFHMRTGAMQTGLQTVPLKNGGTKTVYYGTDGTMRYGEQKIKGKWYYFQQGTGAMQI
;
A
#
# COMPACT_ATOMS: atom_id res chain seq x y z
N ASP A 1 -7.12 -1.17 28.67
CA ASP A 1 -6.23 -2.01 29.51
C ASP A 1 -4.87 -2.10 28.84
N ASN A 2 -3.78 -2.02 29.63
CA ASN A 2 -2.41 -2.16 29.16
C ASN A 2 -1.94 -3.61 29.39
N TRP A 3 -1.34 -4.22 28.37
CA TRP A 3 -0.77 -5.54 28.43
C TRP A 3 0.75 -5.48 28.49
N TYR A 4 1.36 -6.33 29.31
CA TYR A 4 2.81 -6.47 29.50
C TYR A 4 3.20 -7.93 29.34
N TYR A 5 4.43 -8.18 28.89
CA TYR A 5 5.00 -9.52 28.89
C TYR A 5 6.08 -9.65 29.96
N LEU A 6 5.92 -10.62 30.83
CA LEU A 6 6.84 -10.88 31.91
C LEU A 6 7.68 -12.12 31.64
N GLN A 7 8.97 -12.02 31.91
CA GLN A 7 9.87 -13.17 31.85
C GLN A 7 9.47 -14.22 32.91
N ALA A 8 9.20 -15.45 32.49
CA ALA A 8 8.64 -16.48 33.36
C ALA A 8 9.47 -16.81 34.60
N LYS A 9 10.82 -16.72 34.52
CA LYS A 9 11.71 -17.05 35.63
C LYS A 9 11.92 -15.90 36.66
N THR A 10 11.90 -14.66 36.20
CA THR A 10 12.30 -13.50 37.01
C THR A 10 11.14 -12.56 37.29
N GLY A 11 10.03 -12.65 36.55
CA GLY A 11 8.94 -11.68 36.60
C GLY A 11 9.30 -10.32 35.97
N ALA A 12 10.47 -10.17 35.38
CA ALA A 12 10.89 -8.90 34.78
C ALA A 12 10.06 -8.56 33.53
N VAL A 13 9.70 -7.28 33.38
CA VAL A 13 9.02 -6.78 32.17
C VAL A 13 9.95 -6.91 30.96
N MET A 14 9.44 -7.46 29.88
CA MET A 14 10.14 -7.60 28.60
C MET A 14 9.81 -6.41 27.69
N TYR A 15 10.80 -5.94 26.93
CA TYR A 15 10.72 -4.78 26.05
C TYR A 15 11.13 -5.13 24.61
N GLY A 16 10.69 -4.32 23.64
CA GLY A 16 11.04 -4.49 22.24
C GLY A 16 10.31 -5.67 21.58
N GLU A 17 10.89 -6.20 20.51
CA GLU A 17 10.31 -7.34 19.78
C GLU A 17 10.50 -8.64 20.57
N GLN A 18 9.40 -9.34 20.79
CA GLN A 18 9.35 -10.65 21.47
C GLN A 18 8.62 -11.65 20.58
N LYS A 19 9.16 -12.87 20.48
CA LYS A 19 8.49 -13.97 19.81
C LYS A 19 7.88 -14.90 20.85
N ILE A 20 6.56 -14.94 20.88
CA ILE A 20 5.78 -15.71 21.87
C ILE A 20 4.88 -16.66 21.10
N ASP A 21 4.98 -17.96 21.34
CA ASP A 21 4.20 -19.01 20.66
C ASP A 21 4.19 -18.89 19.12
N GLY A 22 5.37 -18.58 18.55
CA GLY A 22 5.56 -18.45 17.11
C GLY A 22 5.15 -17.11 16.51
N LYS A 23 4.45 -16.25 17.23
CA LYS A 23 3.99 -14.92 16.80
C LYS A 23 4.93 -13.82 17.30
N TRP A 24 5.06 -12.73 16.54
CA TRP A 24 5.82 -11.57 16.96
C TRP A 24 4.93 -10.53 17.59
N TYR A 25 5.42 -9.95 18.72
CA TYR A 25 4.82 -8.87 19.50
C TYR A 25 5.84 -7.78 19.69
N TYR A 26 5.39 -6.58 19.97
CA TYR A 26 6.28 -5.48 20.37
C TYR A 26 5.78 -4.86 21.67
N PHE A 27 6.70 -4.76 22.60
CA PHE A 27 6.48 -4.06 23.88
C PHE A 27 7.29 -2.78 23.88
N ASP A 28 6.64 -1.65 24.10
CA ASP A 28 7.27 -0.34 24.03
C ASP A 28 8.53 -0.31 24.91
N ARG A 29 9.61 0.26 24.38
CA ARG A 29 10.93 0.19 25.03
C ARG A 29 11.04 1.03 26.30
N GLN A 30 10.12 1.97 26.53
CA GLN A 30 10.10 2.82 27.72
C GLN A 30 9.05 2.35 28.73
N THR A 31 7.86 2.01 28.25
CA THR A 31 6.72 1.68 29.10
C THR A 31 6.49 0.19 29.28
N GLY A 32 6.99 -0.66 28.39
CA GLY A 32 6.71 -2.11 28.36
C GLY A 32 5.30 -2.44 27.89
N ILE A 33 4.50 -1.49 27.45
CA ILE A 33 3.12 -1.70 27.01
C ILE A 33 3.12 -2.37 25.63
N MET A 34 2.28 -3.39 25.47
CA MET A 34 2.08 -4.10 24.21
C MET A 34 1.53 -3.18 23.12
N ALA A 35 2.18 -3.13 21.98
CA ALA A 35 1.77 -2.34 20.82
C ALA A 35 0.59 -2.97 20.07
N VAL A 36 -0.34 -2.14 19.61
CA VAL A 36 -1.44 -2.50 18.70
C VAL A 36 -1.54 -1.48 17.56
N GLY A 37 -2.17 -1.87 16.44
CA GLY A 37 -2.31 -1.00 15.28
C GLY A 37 -1.01 -0.82 14.49
N ILE A 38 -0.96 0.21 13.65
CA ILE A 38 0.23 0.55 12.86
C ILE A 38 1.24 1.28 13.75
N GLN A 39 2.45 0.74 13.84
CA GLN A 39 3.53 1.25 14.69
C GLN A 39 4.82 1.38 13.89
N THR A 40 5.58 2.45 14.15
CA THR A 40 6.98 2.52 13.71
C THR A 40 7.87 2.13 14.87
N ILE A 41 8.45 0.94 14.77
CA ILE A 41 9.26 0.34 15.83
C ILE A 41 10.75 0.45 15.52
N THR A 42 11.58 0.47 16.58
CA THR A 42 13.03 0.36 16.47
C THR A 42 13.43 -1.10 16.70
N MET A 43 14.00 -1.72 15.69
CA MET A 43 14.50 -3.09 15.75
C MET A 43 15.73 -3.20 16.66
N ASN A 44 16.12 -4.42 17.04
CA ASN A 44 17.33 -4.64 17.83
C ASN A 44 18.62 -4.20 17.10
N SER A 45 18.60 -4.12 15.78
CA SER A 45 19.69 -3.57 14.94
C SER A 45 19.80 -2.04 14.99
N GLY A 46 18.86 -1.32 15.66
CA GLY A 46 18.78 0.15 15.67
C GLY A 46 18.02 0.74 14.47
N SER A 47 17.74 -0.02 13.41
CA SER A 47 16.95 0.45 12.28
C SER A 47 15.45 0.50 12.62
N LYS A 48 14.70 1.35 11.90
CA LYS A 48 13.25 1.49 12.09
C LYS A 48 12.49 0.77 10.98
N LYS A 49 11.33 0.19 11.32
CA LYS A 49 10.35 -0.33 10.37
C LYS A 49 8.94 0.04 10.83
N THR A 50 8.04 0.28 9.87
CA THR A 50 6.60 0.41 10.16
C THR A 50 5.96 -0.94 9.97
N VAL A 51 5.20 -1.38 10.96
CA VAL A 51 4.54 -2.71 11.05
C VAL A 51 3.11 -2.53 11.57
N CYS A 52 2.33 -3.60 11.54
CA CYS A 52 1.01 -3.63 12.16
C CYS A 52 0.95 -4.74 13.22
N TYR A 53 0.30 -4.43 14.32
CA TYR A 53 -0.09 -5.42 15.35
C TYR A 53 -1.62 -5.47 15.44
N GLY A 54 -2.18 -6.66 15.45
CA GLY A 54 -3.62 -6.88 15.64
C GLY A 54 -4.10 -6.43 17.02
N ALA A 55 -5.41 -6.54 17.26
CA ALA A 55 -5.99 -6.27 18.57
C ALA A 55 -5.46 -7.22 19.65
N ASP A 56 -5.00 -8.42 19.26
CA ASP A 56 -4.34 -9.38 20.13
C ASP A 56 -2.83 -9.11 20.33
N GLY A 57 -2.31 -8.02 19.77
CA GLY A 57 -0.90 -7.63 19.79
C GLY A 57 0.00 -8.43 18.84
N ALA A 58 -0.52 -9.42 18.13
CA ALA A 58 0.28 -10.20 17.19
C ALA A 58 0.56 -9.41 15.89
N MET A 59 1.80 -9.50 15.39
CA MET A 59 2.19 -8.83 14.13
C MET A 59 1.35 -9.29 12.95
N CYS A 60 0.87 -8.34 12.16
CA CYS A 60 0.10 -8.57 10.94
C CYS A 60 1.02 -8.78 9.73
N TYR A 61 0.57 -9.58 8.78
CA TYR A 61 1.24 -9.85 7.51
C TYR A 61 0.23 -9.80 6.36
N GLY A 62 0.73 -9.57 5.13
CA GLY A 62 -0.11 -9.53 3.96
C GLY A 62 -1.01 -8.30 3.87
N GLU A 63 -2.08 -8.39 3.07
CA GLU A 63 -3.03 -7.29 2.91
C GLU A 63 -3.91 -7.17 4.16
N GLN A 64 -3.96 -5.98 4.76
CA GLN A 64 -4.75 -5.64 5.94
C GLN A 64 -5.63 -4.43 5.63
N LYS A 65 -6.89 -4.48 6.08
CA LYS A 65 -7.80 -3.32 6.01
C LYS A 65 -7.91 -2.68 7.38
N ILE A 66 -7.38 -1.47 7.51
CA ILE A 66 -7.31 -0.71 8.77
C ILE A 66 -7.97 0.65 8.52
N ASP A 67 -8.95 1.01 9.31
CA ASP A 67 -9.73 2.27 9.20
C ASP A 67 -10.22 2.53 7.77
N GLY A 68 -10.74 1.48 7.12
CA GLY A 68 -11.29 1.54 5.77
C GLY A 68 -10.26 1.56 4.62
N LYS A 69 -8.97 1.68 4.92
CA LYS A 69 -7.87 1.69 3.93
C LYS A 69 -7.16 0.34 3.87
N TRP A 70 -6.67 -0.02 2.68
CA TRP A 70 -5.87 -1.22 2.50
C TRP A 70 -4.39 -0.91 2.61
N TYR A 71 -3.66 -1.76 3.33
CA TYR A 71 -2.21 -1.75 3.52
C TYR A 71 -1.65 -3.12 3.18
N LEU A 72 -0.38 -3.17 2.83
CA LEU A 72 0.34 -4.42 2.65
C LEU A 72 1.54 -4.47 3.59
N PHE A 73 1.65 -5.56 4.35
CA PHE A 73 2.79 -5.86 5.20
C PHE A 73 3.53 -7.07 4.64
N ASP A 74 4.83 -6.96 4.53
CA ASP A 74 5.68 -8.02 3.98
C ASP A 74 5.46 -9.35 4.72
N TYR A 75 5.29 -10.44 3.98
CA TYR A 75 4.94 -11.75 4.54
C TYR A 75 6.01 -12.38 5.43
N LYS A 76 7.28 -11.91 5.36
CA LYS A 76 8.38 -12.42 6.18
C LYS A 76 8.76 -11.49 7.31
N THR A 77 8.83 -10.19 7.03
CA THR A 77 9.36 -9.18 7.95
C THR A 77 8.29 -8.38 8.66
N GLY A 78 7.03 -8.42 8.20
CA GLY A 78 5.94 -7.58 8.66
C GLY A 78 6.10 -6.10 8.29
N ALA A 79 7.11 -5.72 7.51
CA ALA A 79 7.35 -4.33 7.14
C ALA A 79 6.28 -3.81 6.17
N MET A 80 5.73 -2.63 6.45
CA MET A 80 4.76 -1.94 5.60
C MET A 80 5.35 -1.67 4.22
N GLN A 81 4.62 -2.02 3.17
CA GLN A 81 5.02 -1.82 1.79
C GLN A 81 4.51 -0.48 1.27
N THR A 82 5.32 0.18 0.44
CA THR A 82 4.99 1.42 -0.27
C THR A 82 5.40 1.31 -1.73
N GLY A 83 4.89 2.20 -2.59
CA GLY A 83 5.20 2.18 -4.01
C GLY A 83 4.39 1.17 -4.82
N MET A 84 4.88 0.85 -6.02
CA MET A 84 4.27 -0.14 -6.91
C MET A 84 4.59 -1.54 -6.42
N VAL A 85 3.56 -2.35 -6.19
CA VAL A 85 3.70 -3.75 -5.76
C VAL A 85 2.97 -4.66 -6.74
N LYS A 86 3.68 -5.66 -7.25
CA LYS A 86 3.09 -6.72 -8.09
C LYS A 86 2.62 -7.85 -7.18
N LEU A 87 1.32 -7.97 -7.05
CA LEU A 87 0.65 -9.12 -6.44
C LEU A 87 0.44 -10.23 -7.48
N SER A 88 0.01 -11.42 -7.06
CA SER A 88 -0.15 -12.58 -7.96
C SER A 88 -1.02 -12.29 -9.20
N LYS A 89 -2.07 -11.49 -9.06
CA LYS A 89 -3.08 -11.23 -10.12
C LYS A 89 -3.20 -9.76 -10.52
N LYS A 90 -2.55 -8.85 -9.83
CA LYS A 90 -2.69 -7.39 -10.07
C LYS A 90 -1.42 -6.64 -9.66
N THR A 91 -1.16 -5.50 -10.28
CA THR A 91 -0.23 -4.50 -9.78
C THR A 91 -1.03 -3.42 -9.06
N VAL A 92 -0.61 -3.02 -7.88
CA VAL A 92 -1.25 -1.98 -7.06
C VAL A 92 -0.23 -0.92 -6.66
N TYR A 93 -0.70 0.21 -6.15
CA TYR A 93 0.18 1.26 -5.65
C TYR A 93 -0.21 1.64 -4.22
N TYR A 94 0.77 1.59 -3.33
CA TYR A 94 0.68 2.08 -1.96
C TYR A 94 1.39 3.42 -1.84
N GLY A 95 0.73 4.43 -1.31
CA GLY A 95 1.33 5.74 -1.08
C GLY A 95 2.46 5.71 -0.05
N ALA A 96 3.11 6.85 0.18
CA ALA A 96 4.17 6.99 1.19
C ALA A 96 3.66 6.69 2.62
N ASP A 97 2.36 6.86 2.87
CA ASP A 97 1.66 6.50 4.11
C ASP A 97 1.29 5.01 4.19
N GLY A 98 1.66 4.19 3.19
CA GLY A 98 1.35 2.78 3.07
C GLY A 98 -0.07 2.46 2.63
N ALA A 99 -0.98 3.44 2.50
CA ALA A 99 -2.34 3.18 2.08
C ALA A 99 -2.44 2.96 0.57
N MET A 100 -3.22 1.95 0.14
CA MET A 100 -3.50 1.67 -1.27
C MET A 100 -4.15 2.88 -1.95
N ARG A 101 -3.72 3.19 -3.16
CA ARG A 101 -4.24 4.29 -4.00
C ARG A 101 -5.15 3.78 -5.09
N TYR A 102 -6.10 4.63 -5.46
CA TYR A 102 -7.13 4.39 -6.47
C TYR A 102 -7.19 5.57 -7.43
N GLY A 103 -7.80 5.38 -8.59
CA GLY A 103 -7.93 6.44 -9.58
C GLY A 103 -6.62 6.81 -10.27
N GLU A 104 -6.56 8.01 -10.82
CA GLU A 104 -5.35 8.52 -11.48
C GLU A 104 -4.31 8.91 -10.44
N GLN A 105 -3.09 8.39 -10.58
CA GLN A 105 -1.93 8.67 -9.73
C GLN A 105 -0.74 9.10 -10.59
N LYS A 106 -0.08 10.19 -10.21
CA LYS A 106 1.18 10.62 -10.84
C LYS A 106 2.35 10.07 -10.03
N ILE A 107 3.11 9.15 -10.62
CA ILE A 107 4.23 8.45 -9.98
C ILE A 107 5.46 8.68 -10.83
N ASN A 108 6.51 9.27 -10.26
CA ASN A 108 7.75 9.61 -10.96
C ASN A 108 7.51 10.34 -12.30
N GLY A 109 6.61 11.32 -12.30
CA GLY A 109 6.27 12.13 -13.47
C GLY A 109 5.29 11.51 -14.47
N LYS A 110 4.98 10.21 -14.35
CA LYS A 110 4.08 9.48 -15.26
C LYS A 110 2.71 9.25 -14.60
N TRP A 111 1.63 9.30 -15.41
CA TRP A 111 0.29 9.03 -14.95
C TRP A 111 -0.06 7.56 -15.12
N TYR A 112 -0.72 7.00 -14.09
CA TYR A 112 -1.26 5.64 -14.03
C TYR A 112 -2.71 5.71 -13.56
N TYR A 113 -3.50 4.69 -13.88
CA TYR A 113 -4.85 4.57 -13.38
C TYR A 113 -5.02 3.25 -12.62
N PHE A 114 -5.50 3.37 -11.39
CA PHE A 114 -5.81 2.23 -10.53
C PHE A 114 -7.32 2.11 -10.36
N HIS A 115 -7.86 0.93 -10.65
CA HIS A 115 -9.30 0.69 -10.63
C HIS A 115 -9.90 1.10 -9.28
N MET A 116 -10.97 1.89 -9.29
CA MET A 116 -11.54 2.57 -8.12
C MET A 116 -11.96 1.65 -6.97
N ARG A 117 -12.26 0.38 -7.25
CA ARG A 117 -12.71 -0.60 -6.24
C ARG A 117 -11.63 -1.61 -5.86
N THR A 118 -10.79 -2.03 -6.81
CA THR A 118 -9.82 -3.13 -6.61
C THR A 118 -8.39 -2.67 -6.42
N GLY A 119 -8.08 -1.39 -6.72
CA GLY A 119 -6.73 -0.85 -6.74
C GLY A 119 -5.82 -1.43 -7.83
N ALA A 120 -6.36 -2.26 -8.75
CA ALA A 120 -5.58 -2.87 -9.82
C ALA A 120 -5.16 -1.82 -10.86
N MET A 121 -3.88 -1.77 -11.21
CA MET A 121 -3.37 -0.94 -12.31
C MET A 121 -4.08 -1.30 -13.61
N GLN A 122 -4.55 -0.31 -14.34
CA GLN A 122 -5.29 -0.45 -15.58
C GLN A 122 -4.40 -0.18 -16.79
N THR A 123 -4.70 -0.87 -17.89
CA THR A 123 -4.07 -0.70 -19.21
C THR A 123 -5.14 -0.59 -20.28
N GLY A 124 -4.76 -0.19 -21.49
CA GLY A 124 -5.71 0.00 -22.57
C GLY A 124 -6.55 1.27 -22.46
N LEU A 125 -7.65 1.34 -23.20
CA LEU A 125 -8.60 2.45 -23.14
C LEU A 125 -9.38 2.39 -21.81
N GLN A 126 -9.42 3.50 -21.09
CA GLN A 126 -10.12 3.65 -19.82
C GLN A 126 -10.94 4.92 -19.83
N THR A 127 -12.17 4.83 -19.33
CA THR A 127 -12.99 6.00 -19.01
C THR A 127 -12.75 6.35 -17.55
N VAL A 128 -12.12 7.48 -17.29
CA VAL A 128 -11.75 7.91 -15.93
C VAL A 128 -12.60 9.11 -15.50
N PRO A 129 -13.03 9.16 -14.23
CA PRO A 129 -13.81 10.26 -13.70
C PRO A 129 -12.95 11.52 -13.56
N LEU A 130 -13.55 12.67 -13.80
CA LEU A 130 -12.97 13.98 -13.53
C LEU A 130 -13.49 14.53 -12.18
N LYS A 131 -12.70 15.39 -11.56
CA LYS A 131 -13.07 16.03 -10.28
C LYS A 131 -14.36 16.87 -10.35
N ASN A 132 -14.72 17.37 -11.53
CA ASN A 132 -15.93 18.18 -11.79
C ASN A 132 -17.18 17.33 -12.10
N GLY A 133 -17.12 16.00 -11.94
CA GLY A 133 -18.24 15.09 -12.18
C GLY A 133 -18.37 14.57 -13.62
N GLY A 134 -17.54 15.02 -14.56
CA GLY A 134 -17.46 14.48 -15.92
C GLY A 134 -16.53 13.26 -15.99
N THR A 135 -16.32 12.77 -17.23
CA THR A 135 -15.38 11.70 -17.54
C THR A 135 -14.49 12.08 -18.75
N LYS A 136 -13.34 11.45 -18.85
CA LYS A 136 -12.50 11.48 -20.07
C LYS A 136 -12.12 10.04 -20.44
N THR A 137 -11.97 9.78 -21.74
CA THR A 137 -11.37 8.54 -22.22
C THR A 137 -9.87 8.75 -22.43
N VAL A 138 -9.06 7.88 -21.85
CA VAL A 138 -7.59 7.91 -21.89
C VAL A 138 -7.05 6.55 -22.28
N TYR A 139 -5.79 6.51 -22.73
CA TYR A 139 -5.12 5.25 -23.07
C TYR A 139 -3.89 5.05 -22.21
N TYR A 140 -3.83 3.90 -21.54
CA TYR A 140 -2.67 3.44 -20.78
C TYR A 140 -1.97 2.31 -21.54
N GLY A 141 -0.67 2.44 -21.74
CA GLY A 141 0.14 1.42 -22.38
C GLY A 141 0.19 0.12 -21.56
N THR A 142 0.85 -0.90 -22.09
CA THR A 142 1.02 -2.20 -21.42
C THR A 142 1.83 -2.09 -20.13
N ASP A 143 2.65 -1.04 -19.99
CA ASP A 143 3.39 -0.67 -18.78
C ASP A 143 2.54 0.11 -17.76
N GLY A 144 1.26 0.37 -18.06
CA GLY A 144 0.31 1.13 -17.25
C GLY A 144 0.45 2.65 -17.34
N THR A 145 1.41 3.20 -18.11
CA THR A 145 1.57 4.65 -18.22
C THR A 145 0.63 5.25 -19.24
N MET A 146 0.08 6.43 -18.92
CA MET A 146 -0.77 7.21 -19.84
C MET A 146 -0.01 7.57 -21.10
N ARG A 147 -0.67 7.43 -22.25
CA ARG A 147 -0.15 7.77 -23.58
C ARG A 147 -0.77 9.06 -24.09
N TYR A 148 0.00 9.77 -24.90
CA TYR A 148 -0.36 11.05 -25.49
C TYR A 148 -0.07 11.03 -27.00
N GLY A 149 -0.65 11.99 -27.74
CA GLY A 149 -0.49 12.09 -29.20
C GLY A 149 -1.19 10.94 -29.92
N GLU A 150 -0.69 10.61 -31.11
CA GLU A 150 -1.24 9.56 -31.95
C GLU A 150 -0.91 8.17 -31.43
N GLN A 151 -1.93 7.34 -31.28
CA GLN A 151 -1.81 5.95 -30.85
C GLN A 151 -2.60 5.03 -31.78
N LYS A 152 -1.96 3.97 -32.28
CA LYS A 152 -2.65 2.93 -33.05
C LYS A 152 -3.14 1.82 -32.15
N ILE A 153 -4.46 1.73 -31.98
CA ILE A 153 -5.09 0.74 -31.07
C ILE A 153 -5.99 -0.17 -31.90
N LYS A 154 -5.72 -1.46 -31.92
CA LYS A 154 -6.46 -2.47 -32.68
C LYS A 154 -6.66 -2.06 -34.16
N GLY A 155 -5.60 -1.54 -34.79
CA GLY A 155 -5.59 -1.15 -36.18
C GLY A 155 -6.16 0.25 -36.51
N LYS A 156 -6.81 0.93 -35.56
CA LYS A 156 -7.37 2.28 -35.71
C LYS A 156 -6.48 3.31 -35.05
N TRP A 157 -6.38 4.53 -35.64
CA TRP A 157 -5.67 5.64 -35.10
C TRP A 157 -6.56 6.50 -34.20
N TYR A 158 -6.00 6.92 -33.06
CA TYR A 158 -6.62 7.79 -32.07
C TYR A 158 -5.62 8.87 -31.65
N TYR A 159 -6.12 10.05 -31.30
CA TYR A 159 -5.30 11.12 -30.76
C TYR A 159 -5.67 11.42 -29.32
N PHE A 160 -4.65 11.48 -28.45
CA PHE A 160 -4.80 11.79 -27.02
C PHE A 160 -4.10 13.12 -26.72
N GLN A 161 -4.84 14.07 -26.19
CA GLN A 161 -4.39 15.44 -25.93
C GLN A 161 -3.15 15.45 -25.03
N GLN A 162 -2.15 16.24 -25.41
CA GLN A 162 -0.98 16.49 -24.56
C GLN A 162 -1.39 17.12 -23.22
N GLY A 163 -0.77 16.65 -22.12
CA GLY A 163 -1.03 17.14 -20.77
C GLY A 163 -2.24 16.51 -20.06
N THR A 164 -3.38 16.31 -20.74
CA THR A 164 -4.59 15.73 -20.13
C THR A 164 -4.78 14.25 -20.43
N GLY A 165 -4.22 13.77 -21.55
CA GLY A 165 -4.43 12.42 -22.07
C GLY A 165 -5.85 12.16 -22.58
N ALA A 166 -6.72 13.16 -22.66
CA ALA A 166 -8.09 12.98 -23.12
C ALA A 166 -8.13 12.64 -24.62
N MET A 167 -8.88 11.59 -25.00
CA MET A 167 -9.10 11.23 -26.39
C MET A 167 -9.86 12.36 -27.10
N GLN A 168 -9.38 12.76 -28.27
CA GLN A 168 -10.07 13.69 -29.14
C GLN A 168 -10.89 12.93 -30.17
N ILE A 169 -12.09 13.44 -30.44
CA ILE A 169 -13.05 12.88 -31.41
C ILE A 169 -12.91 13.66 -32.71
#